data_430903361b27ac1b12eebcba8e5ad830
#
_entry.id   430903361b27ac1b12eebcba8e5ad830
#
_cell.length_a   1.000
_cell.length_b   1.000
_cell.length_c   1.000
_cell.angle_alpha   90.00
_cell.angle_beta   90.00
_cell.angle_gamma   90.00
#
_symmetry.space_group_name_H-M   'P 1'
#
loop_
_entity.id
_entity.type
_entity.pdbx_description
1 polymer ?
#
loop_
_entity_poly.entity_id
_entity_poly.type
_entity_poly.pdbx_seq_one_letter_code
_entity_poly.pdbx_strand_id
1 'polypeptide(L)'
;MSGLSDLKNLLQKNPIIPALRSSKDVEAALKITPRCVFVLESSIYTLKNVVDSLRERGHFVFVHADLIEGLKTDPLGIRFLAREINPEGLITTHKNVLEIAKDLNLLTILRIFLLDSQAFKKGKQLAYNVNPDFIEVLPGISVIAVDEPILKEIPFPLIAGGLIKTLDQVNKILSRGILAVSTSERALWEQ
;
A
#
# COMPACT_ATOMS: atom_id res chain seq x y z
N MET A 1 2.80 3.41 -19.72
CA MET A 1 1.47 2.95 -19.22
C MET A 1 1.39 1.45 -18.92
N SER A 2 2.48 0.81 -18.58
CA SER A 2 2.50 -0.60 -18.15
C SER A 2 2.17 -0.80 -16.67
N GLY A 3 2.31 0.24 -15.84
CA GLY A 3 2.36 0.11 -14.40
C GLY A 3 1.19 -0.56 -13.68
N LEU A 4 -0.07 -0.19 -13.96
CA LEU A 4 -1.23 -0.73 -13.21
C LEU A 4 -1.53 -2.19 -13.56
N SER A 5 -1.46 -2.57 -14.84
CA SER A 5 -1.66 -3.94 -15.29
C SER A 5 -0.56 -4.86 -14.78
N ASP A 6 0.69 -4.41 -14.87
CA ASP A 6 1.85 -5.17 -14.41
C ASP A 6 1.82 -5.36 -12.89
N LEU A 7 1.42 -4.33 -12.15
CA LEU A 7 1.24 -4.42 -10.69
C LEU A 7 0.12 -5.40 -10.32
N LYS A 8 -1.04 -5.37 -10.99
CA LYS A 8 -2.11 -6.33 -10.72
C LYS A 8 -1.66 -7.77 -10.96
N ASN A 9 -0.96 -8.03 -12.06
CA ASN A 9 -0.40 -9.34 -12.37
C ASN A 9 0.64 -9.78 -11.33
N LEU A 10 1.48 -8.84 -10.87
CA LEU A 10 2.47 -9.10 -9.85
C LEU A 10 1.81 -9.46 -8.51
N LEU A 11 0.77 -8.73 -8.09
CA LEU A 11 0.02 -8.98 -6.86
C LEU A 11 -0.76 -10.30 -6.89
N GLN A 12 -1.27 -10.70 -8.07
CA GLN A 12 -1.90 -12.02 -8.21
C GLN A 12 -0.91 -13.18 -8.04
N LYS A 13 0.34 -13.01 -8.51
CA LYS A 13 1.40 -14.02 -8.38
C LYS A 13 2.05 -14.02 -7.00
N ASN A 14 2.20 -12.84 -6.40
CA ASN A 14 2.85 -12.61 -5.12
C ASN A 14 1.94 -11.72 -4.24
N PRO A 15 0.92 -12.30 -3.59
CA PRO A 15 -0.10 -11.51 -2.89
C PRO A 15 0.37 -10.97 -1.54
N ILE A 16 1.58 -11.29 -1.09
CA ILE A 16 2.14 -10.77 0.16
C ILE A 16 3.05 -9.59 -0.15
N ILE A 17 2.70 -8.43 0.42
CA ILE A 17 3.41 -7.16 0.28
C ILE A 17 4.22 -6.89 1.54
N PRO A 18 5.56 -6.88 1.49
CA PRO A 18 6.40 -6.43 2.59
C PRO A 18 6.09 -4.98 2.98
N ALA A 19 5.77 -4.75 4.24
CA ALA A 19 5.53 -3.43 4.82
C ALA A 19 6.73 -3.00 5.67
N LEU A 20 7.55 -2.09 5.14
CA LEU A 20 8.85 -1.73 5.68
C LEU A 20 8.73 -0.54 6.64
N ARG A 21 9.23 -0.70 7.87
CA ARG A 21 9.22 0.31 8.92
C ARG A 21 10.61 0.67 9.44
N SER A 22 11.64 -0.05 9.01
CA SER A 22 13.00 0.11 9.51
C SER A 22 14.04 -0.23 8.46
N SER A 23 15.29 0.19 8.66
CA SER A 23 16.41 -0.21 7.82
C SER A 23 16.60 -1.72 7.74
N LYS A 24 16.34 -2.44 8.85
CA LYS A 24 16.38 -3.90 8.87
C LYS A 24 15.32 -4.54 7.98
N ASP A 25 14.16 -3.90 7.79
CA ASP A 25 13.14 -4.36 6.88
C ASP A 25 13.57 -4.13 5.42
N VAL A 26 14.19 -2.98 5.14
CA VAL A 26 14.79 -2.71 3.83
C VAL A 26 15.85 -3.74 3.48
N GLU A 27 16.80 -4.01 4.39
CA GLU A 27 17.82 -5.06 4.20
C GLU A 27 17.23 -6.45 3.93
N ALA A 28 16.13 -6.80 4.59
CA ALA A 28 15.42 -8.04 4.35
C ALA A 28 14.74 -8.06 2.98
N ALA A 29 14.06 -6.96 2.62
CA ALA A 29 13.38 -6.83 1.33
C ALA A 29 14.36 -6.90 0.14
N LEU A 30 15.56 -6.39 0.27
CA LEU A 30 16.60 -6.48 -0.77
C LEU A 30 17.07 -7.92 -1.05
N LYS A 31 16.77 -8.88 -0.19
CA LYS A 31 17.20 -10.29 -0.32
C LYS A 31 16.13 -11.19 -0.95
N ILE A 32 14.87 -10.75 -0.97
CA ILE A 32 13.76 -11.54 -1.51
C ILE A 32 13.54 -11.27 -3.01
N THR A 33 12.75 -12.12 -3.66
CA THR A 33 12.36 -11.95 -5.07
C THR A 33 11.59 -10.65 -5.29
N PRO A 34 11.74 -9.98 -6.46
CA PRO A 34 11.02 -8.75 -6.80
C PRO A 34 9.51 -8.87 -6.63
N ARG A 35 8.92 -7.92 -5.93
CA ARG A 35 7.48 -7.82 -5.67
C ARG A 35 7.06 -6.39 -5.34
N CYS A 36 5.78 -6.14 -5.13
CA CYS A 36 5.31 -4.90 -4.55
C CYS A 36 5.80 -4.78 -3.10
N VAL A 37 6.29 -3.61 -2.71
CA VAL A 37 6.72 -3.30 -1.33
C VAL A 37 6.17 -1.94 -0.89
N PHE A 38 5.83 -1.82 0.39
CA PHE A 38 5.35 -0.59 1.01
C PHE A 38 6.41 -0.02 1.96
N VAL A 39 6.95 1.15 1.65
CA VAL A 39 7.78 1.94 2.57
C VAL A 39 6.84 2.75 3.45
N LEU A 40 6.59 2.28 4.67
CA LEU A 40 5.65 2.91 5.61
C LEU A 40 6.33 4.02 6.42
N GLU A 41 7.55 3.78 6.88
CA GLU A 41 8.29 4.74 7.70
C GLU A 41 9.70 4.97 7.11
N SER A 42 10.06 6.24 6.96
CA SER A 42 11.37 6.69 6.53
C SER A 42 11.52 8.17 6.85
N SER A 43 12.71 8.73 6.65
CA SER A 43 12.92 10.18 6.71
C SER A 43 13.20 10.74 5.31
N ILE A 44 12.97 12.03 5.14
CA ILE A 44 13.27 12.72 3.89
C ILE A 44 14.73 12.54 3.45
N TYR A 45 15.65 12.35 4.40
CA TYR A 45 17.10 12.18 4.15
C TYR A 45 17.45 10.80 3.60
N THR A 46 16.71 9.76 3.99
CA THR A 46 17.04 8.37 3.65
C THR A 46 16.14 7.81 2.56
N LEU A 47 14.96 8.41 2.36
CA LEU A 47 13.91 7.88 1.49
C LEU A 47 14.39 7.63 0.05
N LYS A 48 15.17 8.57 -0.52
CA LYS A 48 15.69 8.41 -1.90
C LYS A 48 16.53 7.14 -2.04
N ASN A 49 17.50 6.95 -1.16
CA ASN A 49 18.37 5.77 -1.19
C ASN A 49 17.59 4.47 -0.98
N VAL A 50 16.59 4.49 -0.09
CA VAL A 50 15.72 3.33 0.16
C VAL A 50 14.94 2.96 -1.11
N VAL A 51 14.27 3.93 -1.73
CA VAL A 51 13.47 3.70 -2.93
C VAL A 51 14.34 3.24 -4.09
N ASP A 52 15.47 3.91 -4.34
CA ASP A 52 16.39 3.55 -5.43
C ASP A 52 16.91 2.11 -5.27
N SER A 53 17.40 1.75 -4.07
CA SER A 53 17.91 0.40 -3.81
C SER A 53 16.85 -0.69 -4.04
N LEU A 54 15.60 -0.46 -3.62
CA LEU A 54 14.49 -1.38 -3.83
C LEU A 54 14.14 -1.50 -5.32
N ARG A 55 14.08 -0.37 -6.04
CA ARG A 55 13.79 -0.34 -7.48
C ARG A 55 14.89 -1.01 -8.31
N GLU A 56 16.15 -0.80 -7.98
CA GLU A 56 17.29 -1.48 -8.61
C GLU A 56 17.21 -3.01 -8.48
N ARG A 57 16.58 -3.50 -7.42
CA ARG A 57 16.27 -4.93 -7.23
C ARG A 57 15.02 -5.40 -7.97
N GLY A 58 14.32 -4.49 -8.66
CA GLY A 58 13.11 -4.78 -9.44
C GLY A 58 11.81 -4.77 -8.64
N HIS A 59 11.82 -4.25 -7.40
CA HIS A 59 10.60 -4.08 -6.63
C HIS A 59 9.73 -2.92 -7.16
N PHE A 60 8.40 -3.08 -7.05
CA PHE A 60 7.44 -1.98 -7.19
C PHE A 60 7.28 -1.30 -5.83
N VAL A 61 7.67 -0.04 -5.73
CA VAL A 61 7.77 0.67 -4.45
C VAL A 61 6.64 1.67 -4.28
N PHE A 62 5.82 1.48 -3.25
CA PHE A 62 4.87 2.48 -2.78
C PHE A 62 5.38 3.13 -1.50
N VAL A 63 5.22 4.46 -1.41
CA VAL A 63 5.61 5.25 -0.23
C VAL A 63 4.36 5.74 0.49
N HIS A 64 4.31 5.55 1.81
CA HIS A 64 3.25 6.12 2.65
C HIS A 64 3.55 7.59 2.93
N ALA A 65 2.94 8.48 2.16
CA ALA A 65 3.24 9.90 2.18
C ALA A 65 3.09 10.55 3.57
N ASP A 66 2.08 10.10 4.35
CA ASP A 66 1.73 10.68 5.65
C ASP A 66 2.72 10.31 6.78
N LEU A 67 3.63 9.35 6.56
CA LEU A 67 4.53 8.81 7.58
C LEU A 67 6.01 9.10 7.30
N ILE A 68 6.32 9.93 6.30
CA ILE A 68 7.70 10.31 6.00
C ILE A 68 8.11 11.47 6.91
N GLU A 69 9.05 11.21 7.80
CA GLU A 69 9.58 12.22 8.71
C GLU A 69 10.24 13.37 7.94
N GLY A 70 9.88 14.60 8.29
CA GLY A 70 10.38 15.81 7.64
C GLY A 70 9.66 16.19 6.35
N LEU A 71 8.71 15.39 5.86
CA LEU A 71 7.92 15.70 4.67
C LEU A 71 6.56 16.32 5.07
N LYS A 72 6.18 17.40 4.40
CA LYS A 72 4.79 17.89 4.41
C LYS A 72 4.03 17.28 3.24
N THR A 73 2.78 16.89 3.47
CA THR A 73 1.86 16.37 2.44
C THR A 73 1.12 17.49 1.70
N ASP A 74 1.78 18.62 1.50
CA ASP A 74 1.31 19.73 0.67
C ASP A 74 1.69 19.50 -0.81
N PRO A 75 1.23 20.33 -1.75
CA PRO A 75 1.53 20.15 -3.18
C PRO A 75 3.02 20.12 -3.53
N LEU A 76 3.87 20.82 -2.78
CA LEU A 76 5.32 20.79 -3.02
C LEU A 76 5.95 19.48 -2.53
N GLY A 77 5.55 19.01 -1.35
CA GLY A 77 6.00 17.73 -0.81
C GLY A 77 5.60 16.55 -1.68
N ILE A 78 4.39 16.55 -2.24
CA ILE A 78 3.97 15.47 -3.16
C ILE A 78 4.70 15.55 -4.50
N ARG A 79 4.96 16.76 -5.02
CA ARG A 79 5.81 16.93 -6.22
C ARG A 79 7.25 16.49 -5.97
N PHE A 80 7.79 16.73 -4.79
CA PHE A 80 9.09 16.21 -4.39
C PHE A 80 9.10 14.68 -4.39
N LEU A 81 8.10 14.03 -3.79
CA LEU A 81 7.98 12.57 -3.85
C LEU A 81 7.94 12.07 -5.30
N ALA A 82 7.15 12.70 -6.15
CA ALA A 82 6.99 12.26 -7.53
C ALA A 82 8.26 12.43 -8.39
N ARG A 83 9.00 13.53 -8.20
CA ARG A 83 10.10 13.92 -9.11
C ARG A 83 11.47 13.49 -8.61
N GLU A 84 11.71 13.63 -7.29
CA GLU A 84 13.02 13.38 -6.71
C GLU A 84 13.12 11.96 -6.15
N ILE A 85 12.08 11.47 -5.48
CA ILE A 85 12.05 10.11 -4.94
C ILE A 85 11.62 9.11 -6.01
N ASN A 86 10.64 9.47 -6.83
CA ASN A 86 10.15 8.70 -7.99
C ASN A 86 9.71 7.26 -7.65
N PRO A 87 8.83 7.04 -6.66
CA PRO A 87 8.23 5.73 -6.39
C PRO A 87 7.20 5.40 -7.49
N GLU A 88 6.75 4.16 -7.59
CA GLU A 88 5.66 3.78 -8.48
C GLU A 88 4.30 4.33 -8.03
N GLY A 89 4.14 4.59 -6.73
CA GLY A 89 2.90 5.17 -6.22
C GLY A 89 2.98 5.61 -4.76
N LEU A 90 1.87 6.20 -4.31
CA LEU A 90 1.71 6.70 -2.94
C LEU A 90 0.57 6.00 -2.22
N ILE A 91 0.76 5.84 -0.91
CA ILE A 91 -0.26 5.41 0.05
C ILE A 91 -0.58 6.60 0.94
N THR A 92 -1.85 6.88 1.15
CA THR A 92 -2.27 7.97 2.03
C THR A 92 -3.71 7.80 2.51
N THR A 93 -4.06 8.49 3.59
CA THR A 93 -5.43 8.65 4.08
C THR A 93 -6.09 9.93 3.57
N HIS A 94 -5.35 10.81 2.87
CA HIS A 94 -5.79 12.15 2.50
C HIS A 94 -6.18 12.28 1.04
N LYS A 95 -7.40 12.78 0.80
CA LYS A 95 -7.95 13.02 -0.54
C LYS A 95 -7.03 13.87 -1.43
N ASN A 96 -6.60 15.03 -0.94
CA ASN A 96 -5.79 15.99 -1.69
C ASN A 96 -4.44 15.40 -2.14
N VAL A 97 -3.85 14.52 -1.34
CA VAL A 97 -2.60 13.83 -1.71
C VAL A 97 -2.83 12.90 -2.90
N LEU A 98 -3.93 12.14 -2.89
CA LEU A 98 -4.29 11.25 -4.00
C LEU A 98 -4.57 12.02 -5.28
N GLU A 99 -5.28 13.14 -5.22
CA GLU A 99 -5.57 13.99 -6.38
C GLU A 99 -4.27 14.51 -7.01
N ILE A 100 -3.36 15.06 -6.21
CA ILE A 100 -2.07 15.54 -6.70
C ILE A 100 -1.20 14.39 -7.27
N ALA A 101 -1.20 13.23 -6.59
CA ALA A 101 -0.45 12.06 -7.05
C ALA A 101 -0.91 11.59 -8.45
N LYS A 102 -2.21 11.57 -8.68
CA LYS A 102 -2.80 11.25 -9.99
C LYS A 102 -2.39 12.23 -11.08
N ASP A 103 -2.44 13.55 -10.80
CA ASP A 103 -2.00 14.57 -11.74
C ASP A 103 -0.52 14.42 -12.12
N LEU A 104 0.25 13.76 -11.26
CA LEU A 104 1.67 13.45 -11.47
C LEU A 104 1.92 12.04 -12.04
N ASN A 105 0.86 11.32 -12.43
CA ASN A 105 0.89 9.96 -12.97
C ASN A 105 1.46 8.90 -12.00
N LEU A 106 1.36 9.11 -10.69
CA LEU A 106 1.66 8.11 -9.68
C LEU A 106 0.44 7.21 -9.44
N LEU A 107 0.69 5.92 -9.21
CA LEU A 107 -0.35 5.01 -8.72
C LEU A 107 -0.78 5.39 -7.31
N THR A 108 -2.05 5.14 -7.00
CA THR A 108 -2.67 5.63 -5.76
C THR A 108 -3.28 4.50 -4.94
N ILE A 109 -2.94 4.45 -3.66
CA ILE A 109 -3.58 3.58 -2.67
C ILE A 109 -4.23 4.45 -1.61
N LEU A 110 -5.56 4.41 -1.52
CA LEU A 110 -6.29 5.03 -0.42
C LEU A 110 -6.30 4.07 0.77
N ARG A 111 -5.77 4.50 1.91
CA ARG A 111 -5.86 3.76 3.16
C ARG A 111 -7.13 4.14 3.90
N ILE A 112 -7.96 3.15 4.23
CA ILE A 112 -9.19 3.32 5.01
C ILE A 112 -9.17 2.45 6.27
N PHE A 113 -9.94 2.85 7.29
CA PHE A 113 -10.02 2.11 8.54
C PHE A 113 -11.38 1.41 8.69
N LEU A 114 -11.33 0.12 8.95
CA LEU A 114 -12.48 -0.75 9.23
C LEU A 114 -12.64 -0.92 10.75
N LEU A 115 -12.90 0.20 11.45
CA LEU A 115 -13.06 0.22 12.91
C LEU A 115 -14.52 -0.04 13.31
N ASP A 116 -15.44 0.54 12.55
CA ASP A 116 -16.89 0.38 12.68
C ASP A 116 -17.58 0.67 11.33
N SER A 117 -18.89 0.48 11.29
CA SER A 117 -19.69 0.69 10.07
C SER A 117 -19.68 2.15 9.59
N GLN A 118 -19.55 3.12 10.50
CA GLN A 118 -19.48 4.54 10.14
C GLN A 118 -18.14 4.91 9.51
N ALA A 119 -17.03 4.47 10.10
CA ALA A 119 -15.69 4.67 9.56
C ALA A 119 -15.56 4.05 8.17
N PHE A 120 -16.08 2.83 8.00
CA PHE A 120 -16.09 2.14 6.71
C PHE A 120 -16.93 2.88 5.66
N LYS A 121 -18.15 3.34 6.01
CA LYS A 121 -19.00 4.13 5.11
C LYS A 121 -18.33 5.42 4.65
N LYS A 122 -17.66 6.14 5.55
CA LYS A 122 -16.90 7.36 5.21
C LYS A 122 -15.72 7.04 4.29
N GLY A 123 -14.97 5.98 4.58
CA GLY A 123 -13.85 5.52 3.73
C GLY A 123 -14.32 5.15 2.33
N LYS A 124 -15.43 4.41 2.22
CA LYS A 124 -16.06 4.04 0.94
C LYS A 124 -16.50 5.30 0.16
N GLN A 125 -17.17 6.26 0.82
CA GLN A 125 -17.56 7.52 0.18
C GLN A 125 -16.36 8.32 -0.33
N LEU A 126 -15.28 8.36 0.45
CA LEU A 126 -14.03 8.99 0.04
C LEU A 126 -13.46 8.30 -1.19
N ALA A 127 -13.42 6.97 -1.22
CA ALA A 127 -12.93 6.19 -2.37
C ALA A 127 -13.70 6.49 -3.65
N TYR A 128 -15.04 6.58 -3.59
CA TYR A 128 -15.84 6.98 -4.75
C TYR A 128 -15.49 8.39 -5.25
N ASN A 129 -15.21 9.32 -4.35
CA ASN A 129 -14.90 10.71 -4.70
C ASN A 129 -13.51 10.85 -5.36
N VAL A 130 -12.53 10.05 -4.93
CA VAL A 130 -11.13 10.18 -5.42
C VAL A 130 -10.76 9.13 -6.47
N ASN A 131 -11.54 8.05 -6.58
CA ASN A 131 -11.32 6.95 -7.53
C ASN A 131 -9.87 6.41 -7.52
N PRO A 132 -9.35 5.88 -6.38
CA PRO A 132 -7.98 5.39 -6.28
C PRO A 132 -7.77 4.12 -7.12
N ASP A 133 -6.51 3.78 -7.42
CA ASP A 133 -6.19 2.53 -8.13
C ASP A 133 -6.42 1.30 -7.23
N PHE A 134 -6.15 1.44 -5.93
CA PHE A 134 -6.37 0.42 -4.90
C PHE A 134 -6.87 1.04 -3.60
N ILE A 135 -7.49 0.22 -2.77
CA ILE A 135 -7.84 0.57 -1.38
C ILE A 135 -7.10 -0.39 -0.45
N GLU A 136 -6.41 0.15 0.55
CA GLU A 136 -5.87 -0.63 1.65
C GLU A 136 -6.77 -0.49 2.88
N VAL A 137 -7.27 -1.62 3.39
CA VAL A 137 -8.17 -1.71 4.55
C VAL A 137 -7.36 -2.07 5.80
N LEU A 138 -7.48 -1.26 6.87
CA LEU A 138 -6.86 -1.50 8.17
C LEU A 138 -7.90 -1.55 9.31
N PRO A 139 -7.67 -2.39 10.33
CA PRO A 139 -6.72 -3.49 10.35
C PRO A 139 -7.18 -4.64 9.45
N GLY A 140 -6.26 -5.19 8.63
CA GLY A 140 -6.57 -6.22 7.65
C GLY A 140 -7.13 -7.51 8.25
N ILE A 141 -6.77 -7.82 9.50
CA ILE A 141 -7.33 -8.98 10.23
C ILE A 141 -8.85 -8.89 10.38
N SER A 142 -9.43 -7.68 10.44
CA SER A 142 -10.89 -7.48 10.56
C SER A 142 -11.66 -7.98 9.33
N VAL A 143 -11.00 -8.08 8.17
CA VAL A 143 -11.60 -8.61 6.93
C VAL A 143 -12.15 -10.03 7.12
N ILE A 144 -11.54 -10.83 7.99
CA ILE A 144 -11.99 -12.21 8.27
C ILE A 144 -13.37 -12.23 8.96
N ALA A 145 -13.66 -11.22 9.78
CA ALA A 145 -14.87 -11.13 10.60
C ALA A 145 -16.03 -10.34 9.95
N VAL A 146 -15.73 -9.60 8.88
CA VAL A 146 -16.73 -8.77 8.19
C VAL A 146 -17.55 -9.61 7.23
N ASP A 147 -18.86 -9.35 7.14
CA ASP A 147 -19.74 -10.03 6.19
C ASP A 147 -19.30 -9.76 4.73
N GLU A 148 -19.29 -10.82 3.90
CA GLU A 148 -18.88 -10.73 2.49
C GLU A 148 -19.56 -9.62 1.68
N PRO A 149 -20.89 -9.40 1.78
CA PRO A 149 -21.56 -8.36 1.02
C PRO A 149 -20.94 -6.97 1.22
N ILE A 150 -20.45 -6.67 2.43
CA ILE A 150 -19.86 -5.37 2.77
C ILE A 150 -18.58 -5.10 1.95
N LEU A 151 -17.75 -6.11 1.78
CA LEU A 151 -16.51 -5.98 0.99
C LEU A 151 -16.81 -5.89 -0.50
N LYS A 152 -17.81 -6.62 -0.99
CA LYS A 152 -18.24 -6.62 -2.39
C LYS A 152 -18.87 -5.28 -2.83
N GLU A 153 -19.32 -4.45 -1.90
CA GLU A 153 -19.80 -3.10 -2.20
C GLU A 153 -18.69 -2.11 -2.62
N ILE A 154 -17.42 -2.49 -2.50
CA ILE A 154 -16.29 -1.65 -2.89
C ILE A 154 -15.85 -2.07 -4.31
N PRO A 155 -16.01 -1.21 -5.33
CA PRO A 155 -15.68 -1.55 -6.72
C PRO A 155 -14.19 -1.38 -7.05
N PHE A 156 -13.33 -1.30 -6.03
CA PHE A 156 -11.89 -1.12 -6.17
C PHE A 156 -11.16 -2.38 -5.72
N PRO A 157 -9.98 -2.71 -6.31
CA PRO A 157 -9.14 -3.79 -5.80
C PRO A 157 -8.73 -3.51 -4.36
N LEU A 158 -8.95 -4.49 -3.46
CA LEU A 158 -8.68 -4.36 -2.04
C LEU A 158 -7.36 -5.02 -1.64
N ILE A 159 -6.61 -4.33 -0.79
CA ILE A 159 -5.44 -4.82 -0.07
C ILE A 159 -5.79 -4.82 1.41
N ALA A 160 -5.42 -5.84 2.16
CA ALA A 160 -5.62 -5.89 3.60
C ALA A 160 -4.29 -5.70 4.32
N GLY A 161 -4.21 -4.73 5.24
CA GLY A 161 -2.98 -4.42 5.98
C GLY A 161 -3.18 -4.33 7.50
N GLY A 162 -2.14 -4.68 8.25
CA GLY A 162 -2.12 -4.54 9.70
C GLY A 162 -2.67 -5.74 10.48
N LEU A 163 -1.96 -6.11 11.55
CA LEU A 163 -2.24 -7.18 12.51
C LEU A 163 -2.28 -8.60 11.89
N ILE A 164 -1.63 -8.81 10.74
CA ILE A 164 -1.57 -10.10 10.04
C ILE A 164 -0.20 -10.71 10.31
N LYS A 165 -0.17 -11.89 10.95
CA LYS A 165 1.05 -12.53 11.48
C LYS A 165 1.27 -13.97 11.02
N THR A 166 0.26 -14.62 10.45
CA THR A 166 0.35 -16.03 10.08
C THR A 166 -0.14 -16.28 8.65
N LEU A 167 0.39 -17.32 8.02
CA LEU A 167 -0.03 -17.73 6.67
C LEU A 167 -1.51 -18.14 6.62
N ASP A 168 -2.04 -18.73 7.69
CA ASP A 168 -3.46 -19.06 7.81
C ASP A 168 -4.33 -17.78 7.72
N GLN A 169 -3.93 -16.71 8.41
CA GLN A 169 -4.62 -15.40 8.30
C GLN A 169 -4.54 -14.85 6.88
N VAL A 170 -3.38 -14.91 6.22
CA VAL A 170 -3.21 -14.50 4.82
C VAL A 170 -4.18 -15.25 3.93
N ASN A 171 -4.19 -16.58 4.01
CA ASN A 171 -5.05 -17.43 3.18
C ASN A 171 -6.55 -17.14 3.42
N LYS A 172 -6.97 -16.97 4.68
CA LYS A 172 -8.34 -16.60 5.02
C LYS A 172 -8.74 -15.23 4.46
N ILE A 173 -7.83 -14.26 4.46
CA ILE A 173 -8.08 -12.92 3.90
C ILE A 173 -8.20 -13.01 2.37
N LEU A 174 -7.26 -13.68 1.70
CA LEU A 174 -7.29 -13.83 0.25
C LEU A 174 -8.53 -14.57 -0.25
N SER A 175 -9.00 -15.60 0.49
CA SER A 175 -10.23 -16.33 0.16
C SER A 175 -11.52 -15.47 0.21
N ARG A 176 -11.44 -14.27 0.81
CA ARG A 176 -12.51 -13.27 0.85
C ARG A 176 -12.55 -12.34 -0.39
N GLY A 177 -11.74 -12.62 -1.40
CA GLY A 177 -11.65 -11.81 -2.62
C GLY A 177 -10.75 -10.58 -2.48
N ILE A 178 -9.93 -10.51 -1.42
CA ILE A 178 -8.87 -9.50 -1.27
C ILE A 178 -7.72 -9.85 -2.22
N LEU A 179 -7.22 -8.85 -2.94
CA LEU A 179 -6.18 -9.04 -3.95
C LEU A 179 -4.82 -9.35 -3.35
N ALA A 180 -4.46 -8.68 -2.25
CA ALA A 180 -3.16 -8.81 -1.61
C ALA A 180 -3.21 -8.46 -0.12
N VAL A 181 -2.16 -8.84 0.60
CA VAL A 181 -2.00 -8.60 2.04
C VAL A 181 -0.69 -7.86 2.29
N SER A 182 -0.73 -6.72 2.99
CA SER A 182 0.47 -6.03 3.46
C SER A 182 0.79 -6.41 4.91
N THR A 183 2.04 -6.80 5.18
CA THR A 183 2.47 -7.21 6.52
C THR A 183 3.94 -6.86 6.80
N SER A 184 4.24 -6.48 8.05
CA SER A 184 5.60 -6.33 8.55
C SER A 184 6.19 -7.64 9.13
N GLU A 185 5.43 -8.73 9.10
CA GLU A 185 5.91 -10.05 9.54
C GLU A 185 6.82 -10.65 8.47
N ARG A 186 8.14 -10.56 8.67
CA ARG A 186 9.16 -10.98 7.69
C ARG A 186 9.09 -12.46 7.33
N ALA A 187 8.69 -13.32 8.29
CA ALA A 187 8.55 -14.75 8.05
C ALA A 187 7.53 -15.09 6.94
N LEU A 188 6.65 -14.15 6.59
CA LEU A 188 5.64 -14.31 5.55
C LEU A 188 6.11 -13.81 4.17
N TRP A 189 7.20 -13.05 4.07
CA TRP A 189 7.56 -12.37 2.83
C TRP A 189 8.02 -13.30 1.71
N GLU A 190 8.48 -14.49 2.02
CA GLU A 190 8.96 -15.50 1.05
C GLU A 190 7.99 -16.67 0.85
N GLN A 191 6.73 -16.50 1.27
CA GLN A 191 5.69 -17.54 1.16
C GLN A 191 4.93 -17.44 -0.17
#